data_df5add61461851cd36dcc9661e6bb7f7
#
_entry.id   df5add61461851cd36dcc9661e6bb7f7
#
_cell.length_a   1.000
_cell.length_b   1.000
_cell.length_c   1.000
_cell.angle_alpha   90.00
_cell.angle_beta   90.00
_cell.angle_gamma   90.00
#
_symmetry.space_group_name_H-M   'P 1'
#
loop_
_entity.id
_entity.type
_entity.pdbx_description
1 polymer ?
#
loop_
_entity_poly.entity_id
_entity_poly.type
_entity_poly.pdbx_seq_one_letter_code
_entity_poly.pdbx_strand_id
1 'polypeptide(L)'
;MVEVTNDVYFLKGVEENMGVILTNKGVVLIDTQIEEEMIRSLKIVNNLNKKLSIKYLITTSNAIKNSKITTKLKEDGTIFLAQNNKVKRKPSKNDFSRPNFKADLVFNDQIRLNFEGKKIEVIPLNNSGNSAVYLTNKNVLFTGPVYSYKKYPEVNAETGKSFKVISRTLGKLSSIANENTKIVPGQGDIARQIDLINMKKMLDKVSKKVKSLIENGETLEEVLVNKSITKNYDAQGYGDGAITREIFITSIYNEIAKKLSALDTRTPEEKTMAKFKEMQRNKKQKESKN
;
A
#
# COMPACT_ATOMS: atom_id res chain seq x y z
N MET A 1 -0.47 21.54 2.28
CA MET A 1 -1.84 21.07 2.48
C MET A 1 -2.61 21.22 1.18
N VAL A 2 -3.44 20.25 0.87
CA VAL A 2 -4.28 20.22 -0.34
C VAL A 2 -5.73 20.06 0.09
N GLU A 3 -6.61 20.90 -0.42
CA GLU A 3 -8.05 20.75 -0.23
C GLU A 3 -8.59 19.69 -1.20
N VAL A 4 -9.28 18.68 -0.65
CA VAL A 4 -9.96 17.65 -1.44
C VAL A 4 -11.38 18.09 -1.78
N THR A 5 -12.08 18.58 -0.78
CA THR A 5 -13.41 19.21 -0.85
C THR A 5 -13.63 19.98 0.44
N ASN A 6 -14.72 20.78 0.53
CA ASN A 6 -15.02 21.57 1.73
C ASN A 6 -14.88 20.74 3.01
N ASP A 7 -14.06 21.22 3.95
CA ASP A 7 -13.75 20.60 5.24
C ASP A 7 -12.95 19.30 5.17
N VAL A 8 -12.46 18.90 4.00
CA VAL A 8 -11.64 17.69 3.83
C VAL A 8 -10.36 18.04 3.13
N TYR A 9 -9.26 17.77 3.79
CA TYR A 9 -7.92 18.09 3.33
C TYR A 9 -6.99 16.88 3.46
N PHE A 10 -5.85 16.95 2.83
CA PHE A 10 -4.70 16.12 3.20
C PHE A 10 -3.40 16.92 3.18
N LEU A 11 -2.47 16.50 4.02
CA LEU A 11 -1.12 17.02 4.05
C LEU A 11 -0.20 15.98 3.40
N LYS A 12 0.48 16.43 2.33
CA LYS A 12 1.46 15.57 1.67
C LYS A 12 2.65 15.35 2.59
N GLY A 13 3.02 14.09 2.76
CA GLY A 13 4.24 13.70 3.41
C GLY A 13 5.23 13.07 2.42
N VAL A 14 6.49 12.99 2.81
CA VAL A 14 7.52 12.30 2.01
C VAL A 14 7.21 10.81 1.95
N GLU A 15 6.84 10.21 3.08
CA GLU A 15 6.51 8.79 3.16
C GLU A 15 5.02 8.50 3.10
N GLU A 16 4.20 9.32 3.79
CA GLU A 16 2.74 9.11 3.87
C GLU A 16 1.99 10.43 3.91
N ASN A 17 0.85 10.45 3.22
CA ASN A 17 -0.13 11.52 3.33
C ASN A 17 -0.94 11.37 4.63
N MET A 18 -1.31 12.48 5.25
CA MET A 18 -2.20 12.53 6.40
C MET A 18 -3.51 13.22 6.02
N GLY A 19 -4.63 12.54 6.22
CA GLY A 19 -5.95 13.12 6.00
C GLY A 19 -6.43 13.98 7.17
N VAL A 20 -7.20 15.02 6.87
CA VAL A 20 -7.80 15.94 7.85
C VAL A 20 -9.25 16.20 7.48
N ILE A 21 -10.16 15.90 8.39
CA ILE A 21 -11.59 16.21 8.26
C ILE A 21 -11.95 17.20 9.36
N LEU A 22 -12.37 18.39 8.95
CA LEU A 22 -12.81 19.42 9.86
C LEU A 22 -14.33 19.31 10.13
N THR A 23 -14.70 19.54 11.37
CA THR A 23 -16.11 19.63 11.80
C THR A 23 -16.29 20.80 12.74
N ASN A 24 -17.53 21.13 13.10
CA ASN A 24 -17.81 22.23 14.05
C ASN A 24 -17.38 21.92 15.50
N LYS A 25 -17.15 20.64 15.83
CA LYS A 25 -16.82 20.22 17.22
C LYS A 25 -15.44 19.56 17.36
N GLY A 26 -14.70 19.42 16.28
CA GLY A 26 -13.36 18.82 16.35
C GLY A 26 -12.81 18.39 14.99
N VAL A 27 -11.64 17.80 15.05
CA VAL A 27 -10.89 17.32 13.89
C VAL A 27 -10.81 15.81 13.93
N VAL A 28 -10.98 15.18 12.77
CA VAL A 28 -10.62 13.76 12.57
C VAL A 28 -9.37 13.72 11.71
N LEU A 29 -8.34 13.06 12.21
CA LEU A 29 -7.13 12.76 11.45
C LEU A 29 -7.21 11.34 10.87
N ILE A 30 -6.64 11.16 9.70
CA ILE A 30 -6.49 9.86 9.04
C ILE A 30 -5.01 9.65 8.77
N ASP A 31 -4.45 8.61 9.37
CA ASP A 31 -3.03 8.27 9.41
C ASP A 31 -2.14 9.33 10.09
N THR A 32 -0.85 9.00 10.19
CA THR A 32 0.19 9.85 10.75
C THR A 32 1.34 9.96 9.77
N GLN A 33 2.22 10.92 10.02
CA GLN A 33 3.47 11.12 9.27
C GLN A 33 4.68 10.86 10.16
N ILE A 34 5.88 10.93 9.62
CA ILE A 34 7.10 10.95 10.44
C ILE A 34 7.10 12.17 11.37
N GLU A 35 7.84 12.08 12.48
CA GLU A 35 7.73 13.04 13.60
C GLU A 35 7.85 14.50 13.16
N GLU A 36 8.85 14.83 12.40
CA GLU A 36 9.09 16.20 11.93
C GLU A 36 7.96 16.74 11.04
N GLU A 37 7.43 15.88 10.16
CA GLU A 37 6.29 16.24 9.30
C GLU A 37 5.02 16.38 10.13
N MET A 38 4.79 15.46 11.07
CA MET A 38 3.61 15.48 11.94
C MET A 38 3.54 16.76 12.77
N ILE A 39 4.69 17.24 13.32
CA ILE A 39 4.76 18.52 14.04
C ILE A 39 4.33 19.68 13.13
N ARG A 40 4.84 19.75 11.91
CA ARG A 40 4.47 20.79 10.94
C ARG A 40 3.00 20.69 10.55
N SER A 41 2.52 19.49 10.31
CA SER A 41 1.14 19.21 9.93
C SER A 41 0.15 19.60 11.02
N LEU A 42 0.44 19.29 12.27
CA LEU A 42 -0.42 19.68 13.40
C LEU A 42 -0.45 21.20 13.60
N LYS A 43 0.65 21.91 13.37
CA LYS A 43 0.64 23.38 13.36
C LYS A 43 -0.29 23.93 12.29
N ILE A 44 -0.30 23.35 11.08
CA ILE A 44 -1.20 23.75 10.00
C ILE A 44 -2.65 23.48 10.40
N VAL A 45 -2.95 22.29 10.92
CA VAL A 45 -4.29 21.90 11.37
C VAL A 45 -4.80 22.85 12.46
N ASN A 46 -3.97 23.18 13.44
CA ASN A 46 -4.33 24.13 14.52
C ASN A 46 -4.61 25.54 14.00
N ASN A 47 -3.91 25.97 12.96
CA ASN A 47 -4.14 27.28 12.34
C ASN A 47 -5.46 27.34 11.55
N LEU A 48 -5.88 26.21 10.94
CA LEU A 48 -7.16 26.13 10.23
C LEU A 48 -8.35 26.26 11.17
N ASN A 49 -8.19 25.80 12.38
CA ASN A 49 -9.31 25.66 13.30
C ASN A 49 -8.89 25.95 14.74
N LYS A 50 -8.60 27.21 15.05
CA LYS A 50 -7.93 27.74 16.25
C LYS A 50 -8.50 27.31 17.62
N LYS A 51 -9.57 26.53 17.68
CA LYS A 51 -10.23 26.14 18.94
C LYS A 51 -10.65 24.68 19.04
N LEU A 52 -10.45 23.87 18.00
CA LEU A 52 -10.99 22.52 17.97
C LEU A 52 -9.93 21.47 18.26
N SER A 53 -10.22 20.64 19.25
CA SER A 53 -9.37 19.49 19.58
C SER A 53 -9.46 18.40 18.50
N ILE A 54 -8.40 17.63 18.36
CA ILE A 54 -8.40 16.39 17.56
C ILE A 54 -9.21 15.36 18.34
N LYS A 55 -10.33 14.92 17.79
CA LYS A 55 -11.24 13.99 18.44
C LYS A 55 -10.91 12.54 18.12
N TYR A 56 -10.56 12.29 16.86
CA TYR A 56 -10.26 10.94 16.38
C TYR A 56 -8.97 10.93 15.56
N LEU A 57 -8.20 9.87 15.73
CA LEU A 57 -7.17 9.44 14.80
C LEU A 57 -7.52 8.05 14.30
N ILE A 58 -7.85 7.94 13.02
CA ILE A 58 -8.16 6.68 12.34
C ILE A 58 -6.91 6.25 11.59
N THR A 59 -6.38 5.07 11.91
CA THR A 59 -5.22 4.53 11.20
C THR A 59 -5.68 3.54 10.12
N THR A 60 -5.22 3.73 8.91
CA THR A 60 -5.50 2.81 7.79
C THR A 60 -4.53 1.63 7.77
N SER A 61 -3.48 1.66 8.58
CA SER A 61 -2.53 0.57 8.77
C SER A 61 -2.14 0.41 10.24
N ASN A 62 -1.47 -0.70 10.59
CA ASN A 62 -0.96 -0.91 11.95
C ASN A 62 0.31 -0.12 12.28
N ALA A 63 0.88 0.59 11.30
CA ALA A 63 2.11 1.34 11.48
C ALA A 63 1.80 2.76 11.94
N ILE A 64 1.70 2.97 13.25
CA ILE A 64 1.71 4.33 13.80
C ILE A 64 3.18 4.72 13.98
N LYS A 65 3.65 5.64 13.13
CA LYS A 65 5.08 5.94 13.00
C LYS A 65 5.64 6.81 14.12
N ASN A 66 4.81 7.38 14.98
CA ASN A 66 5.34 8.32 15.96
C ASN A 66 4.75 8.17 17.36
N SER A 67 5.60 7.79 18.30
CA SER A 67 5.19 7.50 19.66
C SER A 67 4.97 8.75 20.53
N LYS A 68 5.83 9.79 20.42
CA LYS A 68 5.74 10.98 21.30
C LYS A 68 4.51 11.81 21.00
N ILE A 69 4.25 12.09 19.70
CA ILE A 69 3.11 12.90 19.31
C ILE A 69 1.81 12.13 19.51
N THR A 70 1.78 10.84 19.17
CA THR A 70 0.60 10.01 19.40
C THR A 70 0.28 9.87 20.87
N THR A 71 1.29 9.73 21.74
CA THR A 71 1.10 9.76 23.19
C THR A 71 0.48 11.09 23.63
N LYS A 72 1.02 12.21 23.17
CA LYS A 72 0.46 13.55 23.46
C LYS A 72 -0.98 13.70 23.00
N LEU A 73 -1.31 13.29 21.76
CA LEU A 73 -2.68 13.31 21.27
C LEU A 73 -3.62 12.48 22.15
N LYS A 74 -3.17 11.34 22.64
CA LYS A 74 -3.95 10.48 23.53
C LYS A 74 -4.18 11.12 24.90
N GLU A 75 -3.16 11.75 25.46
CA GLU A 75 -3.26 12.55 26.71
C GLU A 75 -4.23 13.71 26.54
N ASP A 76 -4.28 14.33 25.36
CA ASP A 76 -5.20 15.41 25.01
C ASP A 76 -6.64 14.90 24.69
N GLY A 77 -6.91 13.61 24.88
CA GLY A 77 -8.23 12.99 24.74
C GLY A 77 -8.60 12.54 23.33
N THR A 78 -7.64 12.43 22.41
CA THR A 78 -7.89 11.86 21.08
C THR A 78 -8.16 10.36 21.16
N ILE A 79 -9.25 9.90 20.53
CA ILE A 79 -9.62 8.49 20.42
C ILE A 79 -8.98 7.87 19.18
N PHE A 80 -8.25 6.78 19.37
CA PHE A 80 -7.54 6.08 18.30
C PHE A 80 -8.33 4.87 17.81
N LEU A 81 -8.55 4.79 16.50
CA LEU A 81 -9.22 3.67 15.84
C LEU A 81 -8.23 2.93 14.92
N ALA A 82 -8.19 1.60 15.04
CA ALA A 82 -7.37 0.76 14.18
C ALA A 82 -8.06 -0.56 13.85
N GLN A 83 -7.80 -1.11 12.67
CA GLN A 83 -8.22 -2.47 12.35
C GLN A 83 -7.40 -3.48 13.13
N ASN A 84 -8.07 -4.54 13.62
CA ASN A 84 -7.37 -5.67 14.24
C ASN A 84 -6.46 -6.38 13.22
N ASN A 85 -5.20 -6.57 13.59
CA ASN A 85 -4.27 -7.35 12.77
C ASN A 85 -4.35 -8.83 13.16
N LYS A 86 -4.97 -9.64 12.28
CA LYS A 86 -5.06 -11.09 12.48
C LYS A 86 -3.77 -11.83 12.09
N VAL A 87 -2.86 -11.16 11.38
CA VAL A 87 -1.58 -11.74 10.97
C VAL A 87 -0.55 -11.48 12.08
N LYS A 88 -0.22 -12.50 12.85
CA LYS A 88 0.91 -12.44 13.79
C LYS A 88 2.20 -12.32 12.98
N ARG A 89 2.78 -11.12 12.92
CA ARG A 89 4.11 -10.93 12.36
C ARG A 89 5.13 -11.50 13.31
N LYS A 90 6.06 -12.31 12.81
CA LYS A 90 7.28 -12.62 13.57
C LYS A 90 8.03 -11.31 13.78
N PRO A 91 8.43 -10.94 15.03
CA PRO A 91 9.23 -9.75 15.23
C PRO A 91 10.53 -9.89 14.43
N SER A 92 10.82 -8.90 13.60
CA SER A 92 12.14 -8.78 12.98
C SER A 92 13.13 -8.41 14.07
N LYS A 93 14.35 -8.97 14.02
CA LYS A 93 15.42 -8.65 14.99
C LYS A 93 15.77 -7.16 15.05
N ASN A 94 15.34 -6.37 14.05
CA ASN A 94 15.57 -4.92 13.94
C ASN A 94 14.29 -4.09 14.15
N ASP A 95 13.21 -4.66 14.68
CA ASP A 95 11.94 -3.95 14.90
C ASP A 95 11.96 -3.16 16.24
N PHE A 96 12.98 -2.31 16.40
CA PHE A 96 13.09 -1.39 17.53
C PHE A 96 12.09 -0.22 17.49
N SER A 97 11.27 -0.12 16.45
CA SER A 97 10.45 1.06 16.15
C SER A 97 9.00 0.97 16.64
N ARG A 98 8.60 -0.08 17.36
CA ARG A 98 7.22 -0.23 17.80
C ARG A 98 7.09 -0.18 19.32
N PRO A 99 6.87 1.00 19.89
CA PRO A 99 6.17 1.04 21.17
C PRO A 99 4.82 0.34 20.97
N ASN A 100 4.36 -0.39 22.01
CA ASN A 100 3.05 -1.05 22.01
C ASN A 100 1.94 -0.01 21.94
N PHE A 101 1.72 0.55 20.72
CA PHE A 101 0.63 1.47 20.50
C PHE A 101 -0.68 0.67 20.53
N LYS A 102 -1.49 0.92 21.53
CA LYS A 102 -2.79 0.30 21.70
C LYS A 102 -3.86 1.29 21.26
N ALA A 103 -4.57 0.98 20.18
CA ALA A 103 -5.76 1.73 19.79
C ALA A 103 -6.83 1.61 20.89
N ASP A 104 -7.63 2.67 21.07
CA ASP A 104 -8.74 2.68 22.02
C ASP A 104 -9.91 1.85 21.49
N LEU A 105 -10.14 1.92 20.18
CA LEU A 105 -11.16 1.14 19.48
C LEU A 105 -10.49 0.29 18.40
N VAL A 106 -10.73 -1.01 18.49
CA VAL A 106 -10.22 -2.01 17.53
C VAL A 106 -11.41 -2.70 16.86
N PHE A 107 -11.38 -2.78 15.54
CA PHE A 107 -12.47 -3.36 14.75
C PHE A 107 -12.00 -4.50 13.84
N ASN A 108 -12.88 -5.46 13.56
CA ASN A 108 -12.65 -6.56 12.61
C ASN A 108 -13.45 -6.36 11.32
N ASP A 109 -14.64 -5.81 11.45
CA ASP A 109 -15.61 -5.60 10.39
C ASP A 109 -15.72 -4.11 10.06
N GLN A 110 -16.44 -3.77 9.00
CA GLN A 110 -16.71 -2.39 8.65
C GLN A 110 -17.43 -1.66 9.78
N ILE A 111 -16.92 -0.49 10.12
CA ILE A 111 -17.58 0.40 11.09
C ILE A 111 -18.07 1.68 10.41
N ARG A 112 -19.12 2.25 10.96
CA ARG A 112 -19.71 3.51 10.52
C ARG A 112 -19.73 4.48 11.67
N LEU A 113 -19.17 5.66 11.42
CA LEU A 113 -19.12 6.75 12.36
C LEU A 113 -19.91 7.92 11.75
N ASN A 114 -20.75 8.54 12.55
CA ASN A 114 -21.37 9.81 12.21
C ASN A 114 -20.85 10.87 13.19
N PHE A 115 -19.92 11.70 12.71
CA PHE A 115 -19.34 12.74 13.52
C PHE A 115 -19.66 14.11 12.91
N GLU A 116 -20.56 14.83 13.57
CA GLU A 116 -21.01 16.17 13.14
C GLU A 116 -21.45 16.21 11.66
N GLY A 117 -22.30 15.26 11.27
CA GLY A 117 -22.79 15.14 9.90
C GLY A 117 -21.81 14.56 8.89
N LYS A 118 -20.55 14.26 9.29
CA LYS A 118 -19.60 13.53 8.45
C LYS A 118 -19.86 12.03 8.59
N LYS A 119 -20.30 11.40 7.51
CA LYS A 119 -20.57 9.95 7.44
C LYS A 119 -19.30 9.24 7.03
N ILE A 120 -18.59 8.68 8.01
CA ILE A 120 -17.30 8.03 7.84
C ILE A 120 -17.48 6.51 7.92
N GLU A 121 -17.11 5.79 6.88
CA GLU A 121 -17.00 4.34 6.89
C GLU A 121 -15.53 3.93 6.94
N VAL A 122 -15.16 3.10 7.91
CA VAL A 122 -13.82 2.49 7.97
C VAL A 122 -13.96 1.05 7.54
N ILE A 123 -13.32 0.70 6.44
CA ILE A 123 -13.55 -0.53 5.69
C ILE A 123 -12.29 -1.39 5.74
N PRO A 124 -12.31 -2.57 6.40
CA PRO A 124 -11.20 -3.52 6.37
C PRO A 124 -10.89 -3.95 4.94
N LEU A 125 -9.63 -3.88 4.53
CA LEU A 125 -9.21 -4.25 3.18
C LEU A 125 -8.64 -5.67 3.13
N ASN A 126 -7.88 -6.05 4.16
CA ASN A 126 -7.26 -7.36 4.26
C ASN A 126 -6.99 -7.75 5.73
N ASN A 127 -6.49 -8.96 5.94
CA ASN A 127 -6.19 -9.48 7.28
C ASN A 127 -4.87 -8.93 7.88
N SER A 128 -4.14 -8.11 7.15
CA SER A 128 -2.87 -7.51 7.62
C SER A 128 -3.07 -6.20 8.36
N GLY A 129 -4.33 -5.87 8.74
CA GLY A 129 -4.66 -4.65 9.48
C GLY A 129 -4.68 -3.38 8.61
N ASN A 130 -4.86 -3.53 7.29
CA ASN A 130 -5.05 -2.39 6.42
C ASN A 130 -6.55 -2.14 6.18
N SER A 131 -6.95 -0.89 6.28
CA SER A 131 -8.31 -0.42 6.04
C SER A 131 -8.31 0.79 5.10
N ALA A 132 -9.48 1.14 4.59
CA ALA A 132 -9.73 2.40 3.91
C ALA A 132 -10.72 3.23 4.73
N VAL A 133 -10.66 4.54 4.61
CA VAL A 133 -11.61 5.46 5.23
C VAL A 133 -12.41 6.16 4.12
N TYR A 134 -13.70 5.91 4.07
CA TYR A 134 -14.58 6.48 3.08
C TYR A 134 -15.53 7.50 3.71
N LEU A 135 -15.36 8.75 3.35
CA LEU A 135 -16.29 9.82 3.71
C LEU A 135 -17.40 9.87 2.67
N THR A 136 -18.46 9.10 2.93
CA THR A 136 -19.50 8.76 1.93
C THR A 136 -20.28 9.97 1.44
N ASN A 137 -20.61 10.91 2.32
CA ASN A 137 -21.38 12.11 1.96
C ASN A 137 -20.52 13.21 1.28
N LYS A 138 -19.23 12.99 1.13
CA LYS A 138 -18.30 13.87 0.40
C LYS A 138 -17.65 13.18 -0.78
N ASN A 139 -17.90 11.87 -0.92
CA ASN A 139 -17.31 11.00 -1.93
C ASN A 139 -15.78 11.07 -1.97
N VAL A 140 -15.14 10.98 -0.78
CA VAL A 140 -13.70 10.99 -0.60
C VAL A 140 -13.23 9.70 0.04
N LEU A 141 -12.30 9.00 -0.59
CA LEU A 141 -11.74 7.73 -0.15
C LEU A 141 -10.25 7.87 0.19
N PHE A 142 -9.89 7.64 1.44
CA PHE A 142 -8.50 7.53 1.89
C PHE A 142 -8.09 6.07 1.88
N THR A 143 -7.03 5.75 1.18
CA THR A 143 -6.60 4.35 0.99
C THR A 143 -5.46 3.93 1.89
N GLY A 144 -4.79 4.90 2.52
CA GLY A 144 -3.56 4.63 3.25
C GLY A 144 -2.46 4.00 2.37
N PRO A 145 -1.50 3.31 2.99
CA PRO A 145 -0.29 2.83 2.31
C PRO A 145 -0.52 1.66 1.33
N VAL A 146 -1.75 1.17 1.18
CA VAL A 146 -2.06 0.09 0.21
C VAL A 146 -2.08 0.59 -1.23
N TYR A 147 -2.15 1.90 -1.43
CA TYR A 147 -2.09 2.53 -2.73
C TYR A 147 -1.23 3.80 -2.71
N SER A 148 -0.29 3.91 -3.64
CA SER A 148 0.51 5.10 -3.91
C SER A 148 0.30 5.51 -5.37
N TYR A 149 0.04 6.80 -5.59
CA TYR A 149 -0.28 7.31 -6.93
C TYR A 149 0.96 7.32 -7.82
N LYS A 150 0.88 6.65 -8.97
CA LYS A 150 1.96 6.52 -9.96
C LYS A 150 3.30 6.06 -9.38
N LYS A 151 3.26 5.06 -8.48
CA LYS A 151 4.46 4.42 -7.93
C LYS A 151 4.31 2.91 -7.97
N TYR A 152 5.42 2.19 -8.11
CA TYR A 152 5.40 0.74 -7.93
C TYR A 152 5.03 0.39 -6.50
N PRO A 153 4.13 -0.59 -6.28
CA PRO A 153 3.80 -1.04 -4.94
C PRO A 153 4.95 -1.85 -4.34
N GLU A 154 5.12 -1.76 -3.04
CA GLU A 154 6.00 -2.65 -2.29
C GLU A 154 5.40 -4.07 -2.26
N VAL A 155 6.01 -4.98 -3.00
CA VAL A 155 5.64 -6.41 -3.00
C VAL A 155 6.52 -7.16 -2.01
N ASN A 156 5.91 -7.76 -0.98
CA ASN A 156 6.59 -8.58 0.01
C ASN A 156 5.62 -9.62 0.58
N ALA A 157 5.71 -10.85 0.09
CA ALA A 157 4.81 -11.93 0.50
C ALA A 157 4.97 -12.31 1.98
N GLU A 158 6.15 -12.15 2.57
CA GLU A 158 6.43 -12.50 3.97
C GLU A 158 5.73 -11.54 4.95
N THR A 159 5.54 -10.30 4.54
CA THR A 159 4.80 -9.30 5.34
C THR A 159 3.32 -9.23 4.98
N GLY A 160 2.81 -10.18 4.17
CA GLY A 160 1.42 -10.21 3.72
C GLY A 160 1.09 -9.26 2.56
N LYS A 161 2.09 -8.63 1.95
CA LYS A 161 1.98 -7.76 0.77
C LYS A 161 2.29 -8.53 -0.52
N SER A 162 1.77 -9.75 -0.70
CA SER A 162 1.98 -10.47 -1.96
C SER A 162 1.30 -9.72 -3.12
N PHE A 163 1.84 -9.83 -4.35
CA PHE A 163 1.25 -9.15 -5.51
C PHE A 163 -0.22 -9.53 -5.72
N LYS A 164 -0.62 -10.77 -5.38
CA LYS A 164 -2.03 -11.22 -5.45
C LYS A 164 -2.92 -10.54 -4.38
N VAL A 165 -2.38 -10.30 -3.19
CA VAL A 165 -3.11 -9.58 -2.13
C VAL A 165 -3.27 -8.13 -2.53
N ILE A 166 -2.21 -7.48 -3.04
CA ILE A 166 -2.26 -6.10 -3.53
C ILE A 166 -3.28 -5.96 -4.65
N SER A 167 -3.24 -6.83 -5.67
CA SER A 167 -4.18 -6.81 -6.79
C SER A 167 -5.64 -6.96 -6.32
N ARG A 168 -5.93 -7.86 -5.38
CA ARG A 168 -7.27 -8.00 -4.78
C ARG A 168 -7.69 -6.76 -4.00
N THR A 169 -6.78 -6.18 -3.24
CA THR A 169 -7.04 -4.96 -2.45
C THR A 169 -7.38 -3.78 -3.37
N LEU A 170 -6.63 -3.60 -4.46
CA LEU A 170 -6.93 -2.59 -5.48
C LEU A 170 -8.30 -2.83 -6.15
N GLY A 171 -8.64 -4.09 -6.42
CA GLY A 171 -9.96 -4.46 -6.92
C GLY A 171 -11.08 -4.08 -5.94
N LYS A 172 -10.91 -4.35 -4.65
CA LYS A 172 -11.86 -3.96 -3.60
C LYS A 172 -11.99 -2.43 -3.50
N LEU A 173 -10.88 -1.69 -3.50
CA LEU A 173 -10.90 -0.23 -3.48
C LEU A 173 -11.63 0.33 -4.70
N SER A 174 -11.37 -0.21 -5.90
CA SER A 174 -12.04 0.25 -7.11
C SER A 174 -13.54 -0.06 -7.14
N SER A 175 -14.02 -1.09 -6.42
CA SER A 175 -15.45 -1.39 -6.29
C SER A 175 -16.15 -0.51 -5.25
N ILE A 176 -15.42 0.04 -4.27
CA ILE A 176 -15.93 1.01 -3.30
C ILE A 176 -16.08 2.39 -3.96
N ALA A 177 -15.09 2.77 -4.77
CA ALA A 177 -15.06 4.05 -5.47
C ALA A 177 -15.98 4.06 -6.71
N ASN A 178 -16.43 5.22 -7.10
CA ASN A 178 -17.03 5.50 -8.40
C ASN A 178 -16.17 6.50 -9.19
N GLU A 179 -16.56 6.83 -10.42
CA GLU A 179 -15.81 7.72 -11.31
C GLU A 179 -15.56 9.13 -10.74
N ASN A 180 -16.47 9.61 -9.87
CA ASN A 180 -16.41 10.91 -9.23
C ASN A 180 -15.73 10.86 -7.85
N THR A 181 -15.36 9.69 -7.35
CA THR A 181 -14.69 9.56 -6.05
C THR A 181 -13.30 10.19 -6.11
N LYS A 182 -13.04 11.13 -5.22
CA LYS A 182 -11.70 11.66 -4.98
C LYS A 182 -10.95 10.71 -4.06
N ILE A 183 -9.83 10.18 -4.52
CA ILE A 183 -9.05 9.19 -3.80
C ILE A 183 -7.78 9.84 -3.29
N VAL A 184 -7.61 9.85 -1.97
CA VAL A 184 -6.38 10.28 -1.31
C VAL A 184 -5.53 9.02 -1.06
N PRO A 185 -4.42 8.84 -1.82
CA PRO A 185 -3.52 7.71 -1.64
C PRO A 185 -2.67 7.88 -0.38
N GLY A 186 -2.02 6.81 0.06
CA GLY A 186 -1.01 6.89 1.12
C GLY A 186 0.18 7.75 0.72
N GLN A 187 0.50 7.83 -0.59
CA GLN A 187 1.55 8.69 -1.11
C GLN A 187 1.19 9.25 -2.50
N GLY A 188 1.54 10.51 -2.73
CA GLY A 188 1.31 11.19 -4.02
C GLY A 188 0.07 12.07 -4.04
N ASP A 189 -0.39 12.40 -5.23
CA ASP A 189 -1.51 13.31 -5.48
C ASP A 189 -2.88 12.61 -5.44
N ILE A 190 -3.96 13.41 -5.49
CA ILE A 190 -5.32 12.89 -5.60
C ILE A 190 -5.44 12.02 -6.85
N ALA A 191 -6.00 10.84 -6.66
CA ALA A 191 -6.28 9.87 -7.71
C ALA A 191 -7.81 9.74 -7.94
N ARG A 192 -8.16 8.97 -8.95
CA ARG A 192 -9.54 8.58 -9.31
C ARG A 192 -9.66 7.06 -9.35
N GLN A 193 -10.89 6.57 -9.46
CA GLN A 193 -11.17 5.13 -9.59
C GLN A 193 -10.34 4.47 -10.71
N ILE A 194 -10.23 5.14 -11.86
CA ILE A 194 -9.48 4.60 -13.01
C ILE A 194 -8.01 4.37 -12.70
N ASP A 195 -7.41 5.15 -11.80
CA ASP A 195 -6.01 4.99 -11.42
C ASP A 195 -5.80 3.71 -10.60
N LEU A 196 -6.76 3.35 -9.72
CA LEU A 196 -6.77 2.06 -9.02
C LEU A 196 -6.89 0.88 -9.99
N ILE A 197 -7.79 0.99 -10.96
CA ILE A 197 -7.99 -0.01 -12.01
C ILE A 197 -6.71 -0.18 -12.84
N ASN A 198 -6.07 0.92 -13.22
CA ASN A 198 -4.83 0.90 -14.00
C ASN A 198 -3.67 0.30 -13.21
N MET A 199 -3.53 0.62 -11.92
CA MET A 199 -2.53 0.01 -11.04
C MET A 199 -2.73 -1.50 -10.93
N LYS A 200 -3.98 -1.95 -10.73
CA LYS A 200 -4.32 -3.37 -10.72
C LYS A 200 -3.96 -4.05 -12.04
N LYS A 201 -4.35 -3.47 -13.17
CA LYS A 201 -4.02 -4.00 -14.51
C LYS A 201 -2.51 -4.07 -14.73
N MET A 202 -1.76 -3.06 -14.30
CA MET A 202 -0.30 -3.04 -14.36
C MET A 202 0.29 -4.23 -13.59
N LEU A 203 -0.11 -4.40 -12.33
CA LEU A 203 0.40 -5.46 -11.47
C LEU A 203 0.08 -6.85 -12.03
N ASP A 204 -1.15 -7.06 -12.51
CA ASP A 204 -1.57 -8.34 -13.11
C ASP A 204 -0.80 -8.63 -14.42
N LYS A 205 -0.58 -7.62 -15.27
CA LYS A 205 0.16 -7.75 -16.53
C LYS A 205 1.64 -8.05 -16.29
N VAL A 206 2.28 -7.30 -15.40
CA VAL A 206 3.70 -7.47 -15.06
C VAL A 206 3.93 -8.85 -14.44
N SER A 207 3.12 -9.23 -13.44
CA SER A 207 3.27 -10.54 -12.79
C SER A 207 3.04 -11.71 -13.74
N LYS A 208 2.07 -11.60 -14.67
CA LYS A 208 1.86 -12.62 -15.71
C LYS A 208 3.05 -12.72 -16.66
N LYS A 209 3.64 -11.58 -17.07
CA LYS A 209 4.81 -11.58 -17.97
C LYS A 209 6.03 -12.16 -17.27
N VAL A 210 6.32 -11.75 -16.03
CA VAL A 210 7.43 -12.30 -15.23
C VAL A 210 7.26 -13.80 -15.03
N LYS A 211 6.02 -14.27 -14.72
CA LYS A 211 5.73 -15.69 -14.59
C LYS A 211 6.07 -16.46 -15.88
N SER A 212 5.65 -15.96 -17.03
CA SER A 212 5.95 -16.60 -18.33
C SER A 212 7.45 -16.68 -18.63
N LEU A 213 8.22 -15.64 -18.25
CA LEU A 213 9.68 -15.63 -18.44
C LEU A 213 10.36 -16.67 -17.53
N ILE A 214 9.93 -16.80 -16.27
CA ILE A 214 10.41 -17.85 -15.36
C ILE A 214 10.08 -19.25 -15.90
N GLU A 215 8.86 -19.46 -16.41
CA GLU A 215 8.44 -20.73 -17.00
C GLU A 215 9.22 -21.08 -18.26
N ASN A 216 9.77 -20.08 -18.96
CA ASN A 216 10.69 -20.25 -20.09
C ASN A 216 12.16 -20.45 -19.67
N GLY A 217 12.46 -20.49 -18.36
CA GLY A 217 13.81 -20.71 -17.82
C GLY A 217 14.66 -19.45 -17.69
N GLU A 218 14.10 -18.25 -17.88
CA GLU A 218 14.86 -17.00 -17.73
C GLU A 218 15.24 -16.73 -16.27
N THR A 219 16.49 -16.39 -16.06
CA THR A 219 17.04 -15.99 -14.76
C THR A 219 16.52 -14.61 -14.34
N LEU A 220 16.72 -14.25 -13.08
CA LEU A 220 16.38 -12.91 -12.59
C LEU A 220 17.11 -11.81 -13.38
N GLU A 221 18.39 -12.02 -13.67
CA GLU A 221 19.24 -11.09 -14.42
C GLU A 221 18.69 -10.86 -15.83
N GLU A 222 18.30 -11.93 -16.53
CA GLU A 222 17.71 -11.85 -17.86
C GLU A 222 16.35 -11.10 -17.83
N VAL A 223 15.52 -11.38 -16.83
CA VAL A 223 14.25 -10.68 -16.64
C VAL A 223 14.47 -9.20 -16.32
N LEU A 224 15.48 -8.84 -15.52
CA LEU A 224 15.81 -7.45 -15.20
C LEU A 224 16.33 -6.66 -16.42
N VAL A 225 17.08 -7.30 -17.32
CA VAL A 225 17.53 -6.66 -18.57
C VAL A 225 16.36 -6.38 -19.52
N ASN A 226 15.29 -7.16 -19.46
CA ASN A 226 14.11 -7.01 -20.31
C ASN A 226 13.25 -5.80 -19.91
N LYS A 227 13.65 -4.60 -20.32
CA LYS A 227 12.94 -3.34 -20.01
C LYS A 227 11.52 -3.27 -20.60
N SER A 228 11.18 -4.10 -21.59
CA SER A 228 9.83 -4.09 -22.20
C SER A 228 8.70 -4.44 -21.22
N ILE A 229 9.02 -5.10 -20.10
CA ILE A 229 8.07 -5.53 -19.07
C ILE A 229 7.36 -4.32 -18.44
N THR A 230 8.10 -3.24 -18.21
CA THR A 230 7.65 -2.06 -17.44
C THR A 230 7.79 -0.74 -18.19
N LYS A 231 8.36 -0.71 -19.38
CA LYS A 231 8.70 0.51 -20.17
C LYS A 231 7.63 1.61 -20.12
N ASN A 232 6.35 1.24 -20.30
CA ASN A 232 5.26 2.22 -20.32
C ASN A 232 4.94 2.81 -18.94
N TYR A 233 5.29 2.12 -17.87
CA TYR A 233 5.09 2.57 -16.49
C TYR A 233 6.30 3.38 -16.02
N ASP A 234 7.50 2.91 -16.37
CA ASP A 234 8.76 3.64 -16.10
C ASP A 234 8.71 5.04 -16.74
N ALA A 235 8.23 5.15 -17.99
CA ALA A 235 8.04 6.43 -18.68
C ALA A 235 7.01 7.36 -18.00
N GLN A 236 6.17 6.85 -17.08
CA GLN A 236 5.22 7.62 -16.30
C GLN A 236 5.74 7.92 -14.88
N GLY A 237 7.00 7.60 -14.57
CA GLY A 237 7.63 7.86 -13.28
C GLY A 237 7.31 6.85 -12.17
N TYR A 238 6.80 5.65 -12.49
CA TYR A 238 6.43 4.67 -11.46
C TYR A 238 7.63 4.22 -10.61
N GLY A 239 8.83 4.16 -11.17
CA GLY A 239 10.07 3.76 -10.51
C GLY A 239 10.83 4.88 -9.79
N ASP A 240 10.33 6.12 -9.82
CA ASP A 240 11.01 7.29 -9.26
C ASP A 240 10.86 7.43 -7.73
N GLY A 241 10.41 6.38 -7.07
CA GLY A 241 10.22 6.34 -5.61
C GLY A 241 11.19 5.38 -4.92
N ALA A 242 10.90 5.09 -3.65
CA ALA A 242 11.65 4.10 -2.87
C ALA A 242 11.63 2.69 -3.48
N ILE A 243 10.57 2.36 -4.22
CA ILE A 243 10.46 1.09 -4.95
C ILE A 243 10.82 1.36 -6.41
N THR A 244 12.08 1.09 -6.75
CA THR A 244 12.54 1.17 -8.14
C THR A 244 11.97 0.02 -8.97
N ARG A 245 12.12 0.12 -10.29
CA ARG A 245 11.78 -0.96 -11.21
C ARG A 245 12.43 -2.29 -10.83
N GLU A 246 13.73 -2.24 -10.52
CA GLU A 246 14.53 -3.42 -10.18
C GLU A 246 14.01 -4.09 -8.89
N ILE A 247 13.74 -3.32 -7.85
CA ILE A 247 13.15 -3.81 -6.60
C ILE A 247 11.78 -4.45 -6.86
N PHE A 248 10.93 -3.79 -7.64
CA PHE A 248 9.59 -4.26 -7.96
C PHE A 248 9.61 -5.59 -8.73
N ILE A 249 10.40 -5.67 -9.81
CA ILE A 249 10.52 -6.90 -10.62
C ILE A 249 11.15 -8.03 -9.81
N THR A 250 12.23 -7.75 -9.06
CA THR A 250 12.88 -8.75 -8.20
C THR A 250 11.91 -9.33 -7.18
N SER A 251 11.10 -8.50 -6.55
CA SER A 251 10.11 -8.95 -5.56
C SER A 251 9.05 -9.86 -6.18
N ILE A 252 8.55 -9.53 -7.37
CA ILE A 252 7.58 -10.36 -8.11
C ILE A 252 8.22 -11.66 -8.55
N TYR A 253 9.43 -11.60 -9.11
CA TYR A 253 10.18 -12.78 -9.56
C TYR A 253 10.37 -13.77 -8.40
N ASN A 254 10.93 -13.32 -7.29
CA ASN A 254 11.19 -14.15 -6.12
C ASN A 254 9.92 -14.79 -5.55
N GLU A 255 8.81 -14.04 -5.48
CA GLU A 255 7.54 -14.59 -5.01
C GLU A 255 7.01 -15.68 -5.93
N ILE A 256 7.12 -15.51 -7.25
CA ILE A 256 6.64 -16.48 -8.24
C ILE A 256 7.58 -17.70 -8.26
N ALA A 257 8.90 -17.50 -8.32
CA ALA A 257 9.89 -18.57 -8.35
C ALA A 257 9.78 -19.47 -7.11
N LYS A 258 9.63 -18.87 -5.91
CA LYS A 258 9.40 -19.61 -4.66
C LYS A 258 8.14 -20.47 -4.72
N LYS A 259 7.04 -19.97 -5.29
CA LYS A 259 5.79 -20.71 -5.46
C LYS A 259 5.92 -21.86 -6.46
N LEU A 260 6.57 -21.61 -7.60
CA LEU A 260 6.80 -22.66 -8.60
C LEU A 260 7.72 -23.75 -8.07
N SER A 261 8.79 -23.39 -7.37
CA SER A 261 9.68 -24.36 -6.70
C SER A 261 8.96 -25.21 -5.65
N ALA A 262 8.04 -24.62 -4.88
CA ALA A 262 7.27 -25.36 -3.88
C ALA A 262 6.24 -26.33 -4.50
N LEU A 263 5.80 -26.08 -5.73
CA LEU A 263 4.89 -26.96 -6.49
C LEU A 263 5.64 -28.03 -7.27
N ASP A 264 6.96 -27.92 -7.41
CA ASP A 264 7.79 -28.88 -8.14
C ASP A 264 8.12 -30.09 -7.26
N THR A 265 7.39 -31.16 -7.47
CA THR A 265 7.52 -32.43 -6.72
C THR A 265 8.61 -33.33 -7.24
N ARG A 266 9.36 -32.92 -8.27
CA ARG A 266 10.49 -33.72 -8.83
C ARG A 266 11.59 -33.91 -7.80
N THR A 267 12.28 -35.08 -7.88
CA THR A 267 13.46 -35.35 -7.07
C THR A 267 14.61 -34.39 -7.39
N PRO A 268 15.64 -34.26 -6.53
CA PRO A 268 16.82 -33.44 -6.82
C PRO A 268 17.53 -33.84 -8.13
N GLU A 269 17.57 -35.14 -8.45
CA GLU A 269 18.16 -35.68 -9.66
C GLU A 269 17.35 -35.31 -10.90
N GLU A 270 16.03 -35.45 -10.84
CA GLU A 270 15.13 -35.05 -11.92
C GLU A 270 15.18 -33.54 -12.17
N LYS A 271 15.31 -32.71 -11.11
CA LYS A 271 15.49 -31.25 -11.22
C LYS A 271 16.81 -30.90 -11.92
N THR A 272 17.89 -31.59 -11.56
CA THR A 272 19.21 -31.41 -12.17
C THR A 272 19.18 -31.78 -13.66
N MET A 273 18.58 -32.93 -13.99
CA MET A 273 18.46 -33.40 -15.36
C MET A 273 17.56 -32.44 -16.20
N ALA A 274 16.48 -31.93 -15.63
CA ALA A 274 15.61 -30.98 -16.31
C ALA A 274 16.36 -29.66 -16.61
N LYS A 275 17.12 -29.10 -15.66
CA LYS A 275 17.97 -27.92 -15.88
C LYS A 275 19.02 -28.17 -17.00
N PHE A 276 19.63 -29.33 -17.01
CA PHE A 276 20.61 -29.65 -18.04
C PHE A 276 20.00 -29.72 -19.44
N LYS A 277 18.82 -30.35 -19.58
CA LYS A 277 18.08 -30.41 -20.85
C LYS A 277 17.65 -29.02 -21.32
N GLU A 278 17.26 -28.17 -20.39
CA GLU A 278 16.84 -26.78 -20.67
C GLU A 278 18.03 -25.93 -21.12
N MET A 279 19.17 -26.00 -20.46
CA MET A 279 20.41 -25.35 -20.89
C MET A 279 20.83 -25.76 -22.31
N GLN A 280 20.74 -27.04 -22.64
CA GLN A 280 21.05 -27.53 -23.99
C GLN A 280 20.06 -26.98 -25.04
N ARG A 281 18.77 -26.90 -24.69
CA ARG A 281 17.72 -26.35 -25.58
C ARG A 281 17.92 -24.86 -25.85
N ASN A 282 18.27 -24.10 -24.82
CA ASN A 282 18.55 -22.68 -24.91
C ASN A 282 19.84 -22.41 -25.72
N LYS A 283 20.86 -23.24 -25.58
CA LYS A 283 22.09 -23.17 -26.39
C LYS A 283 21.80 -23.39 -27.88
N LYS A 284 21.03 -24.42 -28.23
CA LYS A 284 20.60 -24.68 -29.62
C LYS A 284 19.74 -23.53 -30.22
N GLN A 285 18.89 -22.93 -29.41
CA GLN A 285 18.07 -21.78 -29.87
C GLN A 285 18.89 -20.50 -30.08
N LYS A 286 19.95 -20.28 -29.33
CA LYS A 286 20.87 -19.15 -29.56
C LYS A 286 21.74 -19.36 -30.80
N GLU A 287 22.19 -20.61 -31.05
CA GLU A 287 22.96 -20.98 -32.23
C GLU A 287 22.16 -20.94 -33.55
N SER A 288 20.84 -21.12 -33.49
CA SER A 288 19.94 -21.02 -34.66
C SER A 288 19.47 -19.58 -35.01
N LYS A 289 19.84 -18.59 -34.20
CA LYS A 289 19.48 -17.18 -34.39
C LYS A 289 20.65 -16.29 -34.82
N ASN A 290 21.85 -16.86 -34.88
CA ASN A 290 23.04 -16.29 -35.50
C ASN A 290 23.29 -16.96 -36.87
#